data_e2321d6874f4f2973021c46f9dad5d5c
#
_entry.id   e2321d6874f4f2973021c46f9dad5d5c
#
_cell.length_a   1.000
_cell.length_b   1.000
_cell.length_c   1.000
_cell.angle_alpha   90.00
_cell.angle_beta   90.00
_cell.angle_gamma   90.00
#
_symmetry.space_group_name_H-M   'P 1'
#
loop_
_entity.id
_entity.type
_entity.pdbx_description
1 polymer ?
#
loop_
_entity_poly.entity_id
_entity_poly.type
_entity_poly.pdbx_seq_one_letter_code
_entity_poly.pdbx_strand_id
1 'polypeptide(L)' 'MKEHEFTLILSTEPSEEQADNLYGIFDDGTIATIAGIAQIHFHRSAPSLEEAIRSAVGDVRSAGFDVERIEMQPDLLPA' A
#
# COMPACT_ATOMS: atom_id res chain seq x y z
N MET A 1 11.73 -13.31 -9.01
CA MET A 1 11.02 -12.24 -8.27
C MET A 1 10.46 -12.79 -6.99
N LYS A 2 10.44 -11.98 -5.96
CA LYS A 2 9.86 -12.35 -4.68
C LYS A 2 8.62 -11.51 -4.41
N GLU A 3 7.68 -12.07 -3.66
CA GLU A 3 6.55 -11.32 -3.15
C GLU A 3 6.93 -10.61 -1.87
N HIS A 4 6.62 -9.32 -1.81
CA HIS A 4 6.93 -8.47 -0.65
C HIS A 4 5.64 -7.95 -0.04
N GLU A 5 5.54 -8.00 1.28
CA GLU A 5 4.39 -7.48 2.01
C GLU A 5 4.78 -6.22 2.76
N PHE A 6 3.95 -5.21 2.64
CA PHE A 6 4.12 -3.96 3.35
C PHE A 6 2.79 -3.20 3.35
N THR A 7 2.68 -2.21 4.23
CA THR A 7 1.47 -1.41 4.36
C THR A 7 1.82 0.06 4.14
N LEU A 8 1.08 0.72 3.26
CA LEU A 8 1.18 2.17 3.07
C LEU A 8 0.12 2.85 3.91
N ILE A 9 0.53 3.80 4.74
CA ILE A 9 -0.38 4.60 5.55
C ILE A 9 -0.63 5.90 4.80
N LEU A 10 -1.90 6.17 4.51
CA LEU A 10 -2.29 7.36 3.75
C LEU A 10 -2.55 8.53 4.67
N SER A 11 -2.32 9.74 4.15
CA SER A 11 -2.59 10.96 4.90
C SER A 11 -4.07 11.32 4.94
N THR A 12 -4.85 10.81 3.99
CA THR A 12 -6.30 11.04 3.94
C THR A 12 -7.03 9.75 3.61
N GLU A 13 -8.27 9.64 4.06
CA GLU A 13 -9.10 8.47 3.77
C GLU A 13 -9.73 8.61 2.39
N PRO A 14 -9.57 7.61 1.51
CA PRO A 14 -10.25 7.64 0.22
C PRO A 14 -11.76 7.47 0.39
N SER A 15 -12.52 8.18 -0.44
CA SER A 15 -13.94 7.94 -0.56
C SER A 15 -14.17 6.59 -1.25
N GLU A 16 -15.41 6.12 -1.25
CA GLU A 16 -15.75 4.87 -1.92
C GLU A 16 -15.38 4.91 -3.41
N GLU A 17 -15.66 6.02 -4.07
CA GLU A 17 -15.31 6.21 -5.48
C GLU A 17 -13.80 6.23 -5.68
N GLN A 18 -13.08 6.89 -4.80
CA GLN A 18 -11.62 6.93 -4.86
C GLN A 18 -11.00 5.55 -4.60
N ALA A 19 -11.58 4.78 -3.69
CA ALA A 19 -11.12 3.42 -3.43
C ALA A 19 -11.30 2.54 -4.68
N ASP A 20 -12.42 2.69 -5.39
CA ASP A 20 -12.65 1.96 -6.63
C ASP A 20 -11.61 2.34 -7.68
N ASN A 21 -11.24 3.62 -7.77
CA ASN A 21 -10.19 4.07 -8.68
C ASN A 21 -8.84 3.45 -8.33
N LEU A 22 -8.53 3.38 -7.05
CA LEU A 22 -7.28 2.75 -6.60
C LEU A 22 -7.25 1.27 -6.99
N TYR A 23 -8.33 0.54 -6.78
CA TYR A 23 -8.41 -0.87 -7.19
C TYR A 23 -8.29 -1.07 -8.70
N GLY A 24 -8.61 -0.05 -9.48
CA GLY A 24 -8.38 -0.08 -10.92
C GLY A 24 -6.92 0.13 -11.31
N ILE A 25 -6.11 0.68 -10.43
CA ILE A 25 -4.69 0.94 -10.68
C ILE A 25 -3.84 -0.27 -10.26
N PHE A 26 -4.19 -0.91 -9.16
CA PHE A 26 -3.46 -2.08 -8.66
C PHE A 26 -4.45 -3.18 -8.23
N ASP A 27 -4.01 -4.42 -8.32
CA ASP A 27 -4.82 -5.58 -7.93
C ASP A 27 -4.18 -6.38 -6.81
N ASP A 28 -3.04 -5.94 -6.31
CA ASP A 28 -2.24 -6.63 -5.30
C ASP A 28 -2.25 -5.91 -3.95
N GLY A 29 -3.23 -5.04 -3.72
CA GLY A 29 -3.38 -4.30 -2.48
C GLY A 29 -4.81 -4.35 -1.95
N THR A 30 -4.93 -4.24 -0.65
CA THR A 30 -6.22 -4.20 0.05
C THR A 30 -6.31 -2.92 0.85
N ILE A 31 -7.37 -2.15 0.62
CA ILE A 31 -7.61 -0.89 1.31
C ILE A 31 -8.43 -1.17 2.55
N ALA A 32 -7.98 -0.64 3.69
CA ALA A 32 -8.70 -0.74 4.96
C ALA A 32 -8.57 0.55 5.73
N THR A 33 -9.59 0.87 6.52
CA THR A 33 -9.54 2.00 7.45
C THR A 33 -9.63 1.44 8.86
N ILE A 34 -8.60 1.67 9.66
CA ILE A 34 -8.53 1.18 11.04
C ILE A 34 -8.34 2.38 11.95
N ALA A 35 -9.24 2.56 12.90
CA ALA A 35 -9.21 3.68 13.85
C ALA A 35 -9.11 5.05 13.15
N GLY A 36 -9.80 5.19 12.02
CA GLY A 36 -9.80 6.44 11.26
C GLY A 36 -8.59 6.65 10.37
N ILE A 37 -7.69 5.67 10.31
CA ILE A 37 -6.47 5.76 9.50
C ILE A 37 -6.59 4.84 8.30
N ALA A 38 -6.49 5.42 7.11
CA ALA A 38 -6.55 4.65 5.86
C ALA A 38 -5.23 3.97 5.59
N GLN A 39 -5.28 2.71 5.22
CA GLN A 39 -4.10 1.88 4.96
C GLN A 39 -4.32 1.07 3.70
N ILE A 40 -3.24 0.79 2.99
CA ILE A 40 -3.28 -0.15 1.86
C ILE A 40 -2.21 -1.21 2.12
N HIS A 41 -2.64 -2.44 2.27
CA HIS A 41 -1.74 -3.56 2.47
C HIS A 41 -1.43 -4.21 1.13
N PHE A 42 -0.16 -4.25 0.77
CA PHE A 42 0.30 -4.79 -0.50
C PHE A 42 0.99 -6.13 -0.35
N HIS A 43 0.75 -7.00 -1.36
CA HIS A 43 1.51 -8.22 -1.60
C HIS A 43 2.05 -8.10 -3.02
N ARG A 44 3.21 -7.51 -3.19
CA ARG A 44 3.71 -7.17 -4.51
C ARG A 44 4.95 -7.95 -4.88
N SER A 45 4.94 -8.54 -6.08
CA SER A 45 6.10 -9.21 -6.63
C SER A 45 7.04 -8.18 -7.27
N ALA A 46 8.29 -8.24 -6.89
CA ALA A 46 9.31 -7.33 -7.43
C ALA A 46 10.70 -7.93 -7.22
N PRO A 47 11.72 -7.45 -7.94
CA PRO A 47 13.09 -7.91 -7.73
C PRO A 47 13.63 -7.59 -6.34
N SER A 48 13.16 -6.51 -5.73
CA SER A 48 13.58 -6.11 -4.39
C SER A 48 12.43 -5.45 -3.65
N LEU A 49 12.54 -5.39 -2.33
CA LEU A 49 11.56 -4.70 -1.49
C LEU A 49 11.51 -3.21 -1.84
N GLU A 50 12.65 -2.60 -2.09
CA GLU A 50 12.72 -1.19 -2.46
C GLU A 50 11.90 -0.89 -3.71
N GLU A 51 12.03 -1.73 -4.75
CA GLU A 51 11.27 -1.53 -5.98
C GLU A 51 9.77 -1.79 -5.78
N ALA A 52 9.43 -2.77 -4.95
CA ALA A 52 8.04 -3.04 -4.62
C ALA A 52 7.39 -1.82 -3.96
N ILE A 53 8.06 -1.24 -2.98
CA ILE A 53 7.57 -0.06 -2.26
C ILE A 53 7.50 1.14 -3.21
N ARG A 54 8.54 1.37 -3.99
CA ARG A 54 8.59 2.52 -4.90
C ARG A 54 7.45 2.49 -5.91
N SER A 55 7.19 1.33 -6.51
CA SER A 55 6.12 1.20 -7.49
C SER A 55 4.74 1.35 -6.84
N ALA A 56 4.55 0.82 -5.63
CA ALA A 56 3.29 0.95 -4.91
C ALA A 56 3.01 2.40 -4.52
N VAL A 57 4.03 3.11 -4.01
CA VAL A 57 3.91 4.54 -3.69
C VAL A 57 3.57 5.32 -4.95
N GLY A 58 4.22 5.02 -6.07
CA GLY A 58 3.93 5.67 -7.34
C GLY A 58 2.49 5.49 -7.78
N ASP A 59 1.96 4.27 -7.65
CA ASP A 59 0.57 3.98 -8.00
C ASP A 59 -0.40 4.80 -7.15
N VAL A 60 -0.17 4.86 -5.85
CA VAL A 60 -1.03 5.59 -4.91
C VAL A 60 -0.97 7.09 -5.19
N ARG A 61 0.24 7.61 -5.43
CA ARG A 61 0.41 9.04 -5.72
C ARG A 61 -0.21 9.42 -7.05
N SER A 62 -0.20 8.53 -8.03
CA SER A 62 -0.82 8.80 -9.33
C SER A 62 -2.34 8.94 -9.20
N ALA A 63 -2.93 8.37 -8.16
CA ALA A 63 -4.35 8.52 -7.86
C ALA A 63 -4.65 9.78 -7.02
N GLY A 64 -3.63 10.57 -6.68
CA GLY A 64 -3.81 11.82 -5.95
C GLY A 64 -3.69 11.71 -4.43
N PHE A 65 -3.14 10.61 -3.93
CA PHE A 65 -2.98 10.41 -2.49
C PHE A 65 -1.52 10.52 -2.08
N ASP A 66 -1.28 11.01 -0.86
CA ASP A 66 0.04 11.05 -0.27
C ASP A 66 0.20 9.88 0.71
N VAL A 67 1.38 9.30 0.69
CA VAL A 67 1.76 8.26 1.65
C VAL A 67 2.46 8.93 2.83
N GLU A 68 1.89 8.78 4.01
CA GLU A 68 2.44 9.37 5.22
C GLU A 68 3.63 8.56 5.74
N ARG A 69 3.50 7.24 5.74
CA ARG A 69 4.57 6.33 6.16
C ARG A 69 4.32 4.93 5.62
N ILE A 70 5.34 4.11 5.76
CA ILE A 70 5.31 2.72 5.34
C ILE A 70 5.53 1.86 6.58
N GLU A 71 4.67 0.86 6.77
CA GLU A 71 4.80 -0.08 7.88
C GLU A 71 5.03 -1.48 7.37
N MET A 72 5.86 -2.23 8.07
CA MET A 72 6.13 -3.61 7.76
C MET A 72 5.74 -4.48 8.94
N GLN A 73 5.34 -5.71 8.66
CA GLN A 73 4.87 -6.61 9.70
C GLN A 73 6.05 -7.17 10.49
N PRO A 74 6.02 -7.05 11.82
CA PRO A 74 7.13 -7.53 12.64
C PRO A 74 7.20 -9.06 12.74
N ASP A 75 6.15 -9.77 12.38
CA ASP A 75 6.14 -11.24 12.40
C ASP A 75 7.05 -11.85 11.33
N LEU A 76 7.56 -11.05 10.42
CA LEU A 76 8.55 -11.47 9.44
C LEU A 76 9.94 -11.54 10.06
N LEU A 77 10.12 -11.00 11.25
CA LEU A 77 11.40 -11.02 11.96
C LEU A 77 11.51 -12.31 12.77
N PRO A 78 12.70 -12.91 12.81
CA PRO A 78 12.90 -14.09 13.66
C PRO A 78 12.69 -13.72 15.13
N ALA A 79 12.06 -14.62 15.83
CA ALA A 79 11.80 -14.43 17.24
C ALA A 79 13.11 -14.53 18.06
#